data_f343c37b3a4b3d0535c15f989d4efe96
#
_entry.id   f343c37b3a4b3d0535c15f989d4efe96
#
_cell.length_a   1.000
_cell.length_b   1.000
_cell.length_c   1.000
_cell.angle_alpha   90.00
_cell.angle_beta   90.00
_cell.angle_gamma   90.00
#
_symmetry.space_group_name_H-M   'P 1'
#
loop_
_entity.id
_entity.type
_entity.pdbx_description
1 polymer ?
#
loop_
_entity_poly.entity_id
_entity_poly.type
_entity_poly.pdbx_seq_one_letter_code
_entity_poly.pdbx_strand_id
1 'polypeptide(L)'
;MLVEVHSPCYLQLGFARAAGGVLGELGIALQHPPVQLAAQPAQQLLVSGARADMGYRAAVDCLAQLGVAAGGQIEIELAIPAFMGLGSDAMLRVSVEQALRHVLCASDLPAVDPACWAFKRGGLLLVGSQGELIRRAAIEHVDEEDDWVFVLVLPHAPDDVAEDDESQRRRALRDAAARLDASVTADAPFAAVERDDFDAFAGALTAIHAANEAALSADGRPVVLSEGERDVLAVMRAGGAAFAGRALTGLGLLGLIKGGPASRALRRALVQRLGYFGPLVMASICNNRGGSVIIR
;
A
#
# COMPACT_ATOMS: atom_id res chain seq x y z
N MET A 1 -6.50 20.99 -21.66
CA MET A 1 -5.60 19.92 -21.20
C MET A 1 -6.26 19.25 -20.02
N LEU A 2 -6.57 17.99 -20.13
CA LEU A 2 -7.06 17.13 -19.04
C LEU A 2 -5.95 16.15 -18.70
N VAL A 3 -5.65 15.97 -17.43
CA VAL A 3 -4.63 15.04 -16.93
C VAL A 3 -5.34 13.98 -16.10
N GLU A 4 -5.26 12.73 -16.52
CA GLU A 4 -5.78 11.58 -15.77
C GLU A 4 -4.62 10.85 -15.09
N VAL A 5 -4.77 10.52 -13.82
CA VAL A 5 -3.77 9.79 -13.02
C VAL A 5 -4.38 8.52 -12.47
N HIS A 6 -3.70 7.41 -12.69
CA HIS A 6 -4.03 6.10 -12.12
C HIS A 6 -2.84 5.63 -11.29
N SER A 7 -3.05 5.36 -10.01
CA SER A 7 -2.00 4.91 -9.09
C SER A 7 -2.34 3.57 -8.47
N PRO A 8 -1.36 2.69 -8.24
CA PRO A 8 -1.53 1.50 -7.42
C PRO A 8 -1.80 1.89 -5.96
N CYS A 9 -2.17 0.94 -5.11
CA CYS A 9 -1.96 1.08 -3.68
C CYS A 9 -0.56 0.57 -3.29
N TYR A 10 -0.13 0.95 -2.08
CA TYR A 10 1.15 0.54 -1.52
C TYR A 10 0.92 -0.18 -0.19
N LEU A 11 1.05 -1.51 -0.20
CA LEU A 11 0.96 -2.34 0.98
C LEU A 11 2.31 -2.36 1.69
N GLN A 12 2.35 -1.82 2.90
CA GLN A 12 3.51 -1.93 3.77
C GLN A 12 3.58 -3.33 4.38
N LEU A 13 4.66 -4.05 4.14
CA LEU A 13 4.92 -5.41 4.64
C LEU A 13 5.72 -5.43 5.94
N GLY A 14 6.34 -4.30 6.30
CA GLY A 14 7.12 -4.11 7.50
C GLY A 14 8.45 -3.41 7.25
N PHE A 15 9.32 -3.45 8.24
CA PHE A 15 10.70 -3.01 8.13
C PHE A 15 11.64 -4.21 8.18
N ALA A 16 12.71 -4.14 7.42
CA ALA A 16 13.75 -5.16 7.38
C ALA A 16 15.11 -4.52 7.07
N ARG A 17 16.20 -5.24 7.34
CA ARG A 17 17.55 -4.74 7.05
C ARG A 17 17.97 -5.16 5.63
N ALA A 18 18.54 -4.21 4.90
CA ALA A 18 19.26 -4.50 3.65
C ALA A 18 20.62 -5.15 3.94
N ALA A 19 21.28 -5.66 2.91
CA ALA A 19 22.69 -6.00 2.97
C ALA A 19 23.49 -4.80 3.49
N GLY A 20 24.36 -5.05 4.50
CA GLY A 20 25.07 -3.96 5.19
C GLY A 20 24.36 -3.37 6.40
N GLY A 21 23.19 -3.91 6.79
CA GLY A 21 22.49 -3.57 8.03
C GLY A 21 21.63 -2.31 7.99
N VAL A 22 21.51 -1.65 6.85
CA VAL A 22 20.65 -0.46 6.69
C VAL A 22 19.19 -0.85 6.84
N LEU A 23 18.47 -0.21 7.76
CA LEU A 23 17.03 -0.42 7.94
C LEU A 23 16.25 0.22 6.79
N GLY A 24 15.38 -0.54 6.16
CA GLY A 24 14.50 -0.09 5.11
C GLY A 24 13.04 -0.51 5.33
N GLU A 25 12.13 0.23 4.73
CA GLU A 25 10.72 -0.14 4.65
C GLU A 25 10.52 -1.08 3.46
N LEU A 26 10.03 -2.28 3.75
CA LEU A 26 9.63 -3.27 2.75
C LEU A 26 8.14 -3.09 2.45
N GLY A 27 7.80 -3.01 1.19
CA GLY A 27 6.42 -2.94 0.74
C GLY A 27 6.24 -3.35 -0.70
N ILE A 28 5.01 -3.47 -1.12
CA ILE A 28 4.64 -3.90 -2.46
C ILE A 28 3.56 -3.00 -3.04
N ALA A 29 3.73 -2.59 -4.30
CA ALA A 29 2.68 -1.94 -5.05
C ALA A 29 1.67 -3.00 -5.52
N LEU A 30 0.37 -2.77 -5.26
CA LEU A 30 -0.71 -3.66 -5.68
C LEU A 30 -1.65 -2.93 -6.65
N GLN A 31 -2.24 -3.67 -7.60
CA GLN A 31 -3.14 -3.09 -8.59
C GLN A 31 -4.43 -2.53 -7.98
N HIS A 32 -4.91 -3.12 -6.88
CA HIS A 32 -6.19 -2.77 -6.25
C HIS A 32 -6.06 -2.67 -4.73
N PRO A 33 -6.82 -1.74 -4.09
CA PRO A 33 -7.63 -0.67 -4.70
C PRO A 33 -6.76 0.45 -5.28
N PRO A 34 -7.09 1.01 -6.45
CA PRO A 34 -6.33 2.10 -7.05
C PRO A 34 -6.74 3.47 -6.51
N VAL A 35 -5.91 4.48 -6.78
CA VAL A 35 -6.35 5.88 -6.85
C VAL A 35 -6.56 6.23 -8.32
N GLN A 36 -7.73 6.82 -8.63
CA GLN A 36 -8.02 7.36 -9.96
C GLN A 36 -8.55 8.78 -9.80
N LEU A 37 -7.95 9.71 -10.51
CA LEU A 37 -8.35 11.11 -10.51
C LEU A 37 -8.08 11.78 -11.85
N ALA A 38 -8.83 12.84 -12.10
CA ALA A 38 -8.66 13.73 -13.24
C ALA A 38 -8.38 15.15 -12.75
N ALA A 39 -7.51 15.89 -13.45
CA ALA A 39 -7.20 17.28 -13.15
C ALA A 39 -7.15 18.12 -14.41
N GLN A 40 -7.58 19.38 -14.30
CA GLN A 40 -7.50 20.37 -15.37
C GLN A 40 -7.18 21.76 -14.81
N PRO A 41 -6.63 22.69 -15.64
CA PRO A 41 -6.40 24.06 -15.21
C PRO A 41 -7.72 24.76 -14.81
N ALA A 42 -7.68 25.51 -13.72
CA ALA A 42 -8.79 26.36 -13.28
C ALA A 42 -8.25 27.64 -12.63
N GLN A 43 -9.10 28.66 -12.46
CA GLN A 43 -8.68 29.89 -11.79
C GLN A 43 -8.56 29.73 -10.27
N GLN A 44 -9.33 28.82 -9.69
CA GLN A 44 -9.32 28.50 -8.27
C GLN A 44 -9.04 27.02 -8.06
N LEU A 45 -8.54 26.68 -6.89
CA LEU A 45 -8.37 25.27 -6.50
C LEU A 45 -9.73 24.71 -6.07
N LEU A 46 -10.19 23.69 -6.80
CA LEU A 46 -11.42 22.96 -6.55
C LEU A 46 -11.08 21.46 -6.50
N VAL A 47 -11.46 20.79 -5.42
CA VAL A 47 -11.26 19.32 -5.28
C VAL A 47 -12.60 18.71 -4.91
N SER A 48 -12.98 17.64 -5.61
CA SER A 48 -14.25 16.93 -5.42
C SER A 48 -14.05 15.41 -5.50
N GLY A 49 -15.06 14.64 -5.06
CA GLY A 49 -15.09 13.19 -5.14
C GLY A 49 -14.60 12.49 -3.87
N ALA A 50 -14.04 11.30 -4.02
CA ALA A 50 -13.62 10.45 -2.91
C ALA A 50 -12.47 11.11 -2.11
N ARG A 51 -12.63 11.26 -0.78
CA ARG A 51 -11.62 11.86 0.11
C ARG A 51 -11.17 13.27 -0.34
N ALA A 52 -12.10 14.09 -0.81
CA ALA A 52 -11.82 15.42 -1.35
C ALA A 52 -11.06 16.34 -0.37
N ASP A 53 -11.34 16.25 0.94
CA ASP A 53 -10.65 17.06 1.96
C ASP A 53 -9.14 16.73 2.04
N MET A 54 -8.79 15.46 1.96
CA MET A 54 -7.39 15.02 1.91
C MET A 54 -6.74 15.43 0.59
N GLY A 55 -7.45 15.26 -0.52
CA GLY A 55 -7.00 15.71 -1.84
C GLY A 55 -6.75 17.21 -1.87
N TYR A 56 -7.63 18.01 -1.25
CA TYR A 56 -7.46 19.45 -1.15
C TYR A 56 -6.21 19.85 -0.36
N ARG A 57 -5.97 19.20 0.80
CA ARG A 57 -4.74 19.43 1.59
C ARG A 57 -3.49 19.10 0.77
N ALA A 58 -3.48 17.95 0.12
CA ALA A 58 -2.37 17.55 -0.75
C ALA A 58 -2.11 18.55 -1.89
N ALA A 59 -3.18 19.08 -2.48
CA ALA A 59 -3.09 20.09 -3.53
C ALA A 59 -2.52 21.43 -3.00
N VAL A 60 -2.99 21.91 -1.85
CA VAL A 60 -2.46 23.12 -1.20
C VAL A 60 -0.96 22.97 -0.90
N ASP A 61 -0.56 21.85 -0.32
CA ASP A 61 0.85 21.57 -0.01
C ASP A 61 1.71 21.54 -1.28
N CYS A 62 1.22 20.93 -2.34
CA CYS A 62 1.91 20.89 -3.64
C CYS A 62 2.08 22.30 -4.22
N LEU A 63 1.03 23.11 -4.25
CA LEU A 63 1.09 24.49 -4.76
C LEU A 63 2.04 25.36 -3.93
N ALA A 64 2.03 25.20 -2.61
CA ALA A 64 2.97 25.89 -1.70
C ALA A 64 4.43 25.48 -1.97
N GLN A 65 4.71 24.19 -2.16
CA GLN A 65 6.04 23.70 -2.51
C GLN A 65 6.53 24.21 -3.87
N LEU A 66 5.62 24.36 -4.84
CA LEU A 66 5.95 24.91 -6.15
C LEU A 66 6.07 26.44 -6.14
N GLY A 67 5.64 27.11 -5.07
CA GLY A 67 5.67 28.58 -4.96
C GLY A 67 4.72 29.26 -5.95
N VAL A 68 3.62 28.60 -6.38
CA VAL A 68 2.69 29.12 -7.37
C VAL A 68 1.31 29.42 -6.75
N ALA A 69 0.76 30.57 -7.11
CA ALA A 69 -0.62 30.95 -6.79
C ALA A 69 -1.51 30.60 -8.01
N ALA A 70 -1.62 29.30 -8.29
CA ALA A 70 -2.42 28.78 -9.40
C ALA A 70 -3.61 27.98 -8.87
N GLY A 71 -4.64 27.83 -9.69
CA GLY A 71 -5.76 26.95 -9.42
C GLY A 71 -5.73 25.69 -10.27
N GLY A 72 -6.53 24.73 -9.88
CA GLY A 72 -6.77 23.50 -10.61
C GLY A 72 -8.09 22.89 -10.17
N GLN A 73 -8.80 22.27 -11.06
CA GLN A 73 -9.95 21.44 -10.72
C GLN A 73 -9.49 19.98 -10.72
N ILE A 74 -9.72 19.30 -9.59
CA ILE A 74 -9.36 17.89 -9.38
C ILE A 74 -10.63 17.14 -9.01
N GLU A 75 -10.90 16.06 -9.73
CA GLU A 75 -11.98 15.13 -9.43
C GLU A 75 -11.38 13.77 -9.07
N ILE A 76 -11.60 13.31 -7.85
CA ILE A 76 -11.10 12.03 -7.34
C ILE A 76 -12.23 11.00 -7.50
N GLU A 77 -12.12 10.17 -8.54
CA GLU A 77 -13.11 9.15 -8.86
C GLU A 77 -13.05 7.98 -7.89
N LEU A 78 -11.82 7.48 -7.65
CA LEU A 78 -11.54 6.39 -6.73
C LEU A 78 -10.39 6.75 -5.80
N ALA A 79 -10.54 6.39 -4.53
CA ALA A 79 -9.48 6.49 -3.54
C ALA A 79 -9.37 5.20 -2.73
N ILE A 80 -8.16 4.91 -2.28
CA ILE A 80 -7.90 3.80 -1.35
C ILE A 80 -8.63 4.10 -0.03
N PRO A 81 -9.41 3.16 0.54
CA PRO A 81 -10.03 3.37 1.84
C PRO A 81 -9.01 3.75 2.91
N ALA A 82 -9.35 4.74 3.73
CA ALA A 82 -8.44 5.26 4.75
C ALA A 82 -8.10 4.19 5.79
N PHE A 83 -6.89 4.25 6.31
CA PHE A 83 -6.44 3.47 7.46
C PHE A 83 -6.46 1.93 7.27
N MET A 84 -6.30 1.47 6.04
CA MET A 84 -6.25 0.04 5.75
C MET A 84 -4.83 -0.56 5.72
N GLY A 85 -3.79 0.25 5.89
CA GLY A 85 -2.40 -0.19 5.75
C GLY A 85 -1.95 -0.32 4.29
N LEU A 86 -2.68 0.33 3.39
CA LEU A 86 -2.45 0.30 1.94
C LEU A 86 -1.84 1.61 1.41
N GLY A 87 -1.28 2.44 2.31
CA GLY A 87 -0.66 3.71 1.94
C GLY A 87 -1.65 4.74 1.41
N SER A 88 -2.90 4.73 1.91
CA SER A 88 -4.02 5.49 1.35
C SER A 88 -3.73 6.99 1.22
N ASP A 89 -3.17 7.62 2.26
CA ASP A 89 -2.87 9.05 2.29
C ASP A 89 -1.68 9.39 1.41
N ALA A 90 -0.62 8.58 1.50
CA ALA A 90 0.60 8.80 0.73
C ALA A 90 0.36 8.64 -0.78
N MET A 91 -0.41 7.61 -1.18
CA MET A 91 -0.73 7.38 -2.60
C MET A 91 -1.68 8.44 -3.16
N LEU A 92 -2.67 8.90 -2.37
CA LEU A 92 -3.53 10.00 -2.79
C LEU A 92 -2.73 11.29 -2.97
N ARG A 93 -1.86 11.63 -2.00
CA ARG A 93 -0.96 12.79 -2.10
C ARG A 93 -0.10 12.72 -3.36
N VAL A 94 0.59 11.60 -3.59
CA VAL A 94 1.42 11.40 -4.78
C VAL A 94 0.61 11.56 -6.07
N SER A 95 -0.61 11.04 -6.13
CA SER A 95 -1.48 11.13 -7.30
C SER A 95 -1.92 12.57 -7.58
N VAL A 96 -2.31 13.32 -6.55
CA VAL A 96 -2.69 14.74 -6.65
C VAL A 96 -1.49 15.59 -7.06
N GLU A 97 -0.32 15.38 -6.43
CA GLU A 97 0.92 16.09 -6.79
C GLU A 97 1.31 15.84 -8.24
N GLN A 98 1.24 14.59 -8.71
CA GLN A 98 1.53 14.26 -10.11
C GLN A 98 0.58 14.98 -11.06
N ALA A 99 -0.71 14.94 -10.79
CA ALA A 99 -1.70 15.61 -11.63
C ALA A 99 -1.45 17.12 -11.72
N LEU A 100 -1.25 17.79 -10.58
CA LEU A 100 -0.99 19.23 -10.54
C LEU A 100 0.32 19.61 -11.23
N ARG A 101 1.38 18.85 -11.03
CA ARG A 101 2.68 19.11 -11.71
C ARG A 101 2.54 19.07 -13.23
N HIS A 102 1.75 18.13 -13.76
CA HIS A 102 1.46 18.07 -15.19
C HIS A 102 0.56 19.22 -15.65
N VAL A 103 -0.49 19.54 -14.91
CA VAL A 103 -1.37 20.69 -15.20
C VAL A 103 -0.60 22.00 -15.24
N LEU A 104 0.41 22.17 -14.38
CA LEU A 104 1.22 23.38 -14.25
C LEU A 104 2.52 23.33 -15.05
N CYS A 105 2.74 22.28 -15.83
CA CYS A 105 3.98 22.06 -16.59
C CYS A 105 5.25 22.16 -15.71
N ALA A 106 5.16 21.71 -14.44
CA ALA A 106 6.25 21.70 -13.50
C ALA A 106 7.13 20.45 -13.66
N SER A 107 8.27 20.44 -12.98
CA SER A 107 9.17 19.29 -12.95
C SER A 107 8.51 18.04 -12.32
N ASP A 108 9.01 16.87 -12.70
CA ASP A 108 8.55 15.59 -12.13
C ASP A 108 8.62 15.54 -10.59
N LEU A 109 7.75 14.74 -10.02
CA LEU A 109 7.72 14.49 -8.58
C LEU A 109 9.04 13.86 -8.11
N PRO A 110 9.72 14.44 -7.11
CA PRO A 110 10.90 13.81 -6.51
C PRO A 110 10.50 12.50 -5.81
N ALA A 111 11.34 11.47 -5.92
CA ALA A 111 11.10 10.20 -5.25
C ALA A 111 11.73 10.24 -3.84
N VAL A 112 10.96 10.65 -2.85
CA VAL A 112 11.41 10.91 -1.48
C VAL A 112 10.80 9.95 -0.44
N ASP A 113 9.92 9.05 -0.86
CA ASP A 113 9.27 8.08 0.02
C ASP A 113 8.81 6.83 -0.76
N PRO A 114 8.39 5.74 -0.06
CA PRO A 114 7.94 4.50 -0.71
C PRO A 114 6.74 4.68 -1.65
N ALA A 115 5.81 5.59 -1.37
CA ALA A 115 4.65 5.82 -2.25
C ALA A 115 5.08 6.44 -3.58
N CYS A 116 6.07 7.34 -3.57
CA CYS A 116 6.66 7.87 -4.80
C CYS A 116 7.32 6.77 -5.64
N TRP A 117 8.01 5.80 -5.01
CA TRP A 117 8.60 4.68 -5.72
C TRP A 117 7.55 3.68 -6.21
N ALA A 118 6.50 3.40 -5.42
CA ALA A 118 5.37 2.59 -5.84
C ALA A 118 4.69 3.19 -7.08
N PHE A 119 4.52 4.52 -7.10
CA PHE A 119 4.00 5.22 -8.27
C PHE A 119 4.97 5.15 -9.47
N LYS A 120 6.26 5.41 -9.28
CA LYS A 120 7.23 5.50 -10.39
C LYS A 120 7.64 4.15 -10.95
N ARG A 121 7.67 3.10 -10.16
CA ARG A 121 8.31 1.82 -10.51
C ARG A 121 7.44 0.60 -10.28
N GLY A 122 6.53 0.64 -9.29
CA GLY A 122 5.81 -0.55 -8.85
C GLY A 122 6.73 -1.67 -8.35
N GLY A 123 6.19 -2.85 -8.12
CA GLY A 123 6.93 -4.04 -7.69
C GLY A 123 7.05 -4.17 -6.18
N LEU A 124 7.87 -5.14 -5.75
CA LEU A 124 8.36 -5.28 -4.39
C LEU A 124 9.48 -4.26 -4.18
N LEU A 125 9.40 -3.45 -3.15
CA LEU A 125 10.27 -2.31 -2.89
C LEU A 125 10.90 -2.42 -1.50
N LEU A 126 12.20 -2.11 -1.40
CA LEU A 126 12.87 -1.78 -0.16
C LEU A 126 13.36 -0.34 -0.26
N VAL A 127 12.86 0.53 0.61
CA VAL A 127 13.14 1.96 0.60
C VAL A 127 13.78 2.36 1.93
N GLY A 128 14.92 3.00 1.87
CA GLY A 128 15.68 3.43 3.03
C GLY A 128 15.07 4.63 3.75
N SER A 129 15.66 4.98 4.88
CA SER A 129 15.15 6.03 5.77
C SER A 129 15.21 7.45 5.17
N GLN A 130 16.05 7.66 4.17
CA GLN A 130 16.17 8.94 3.44
C GLN A 130 15.29 8.96 2.18
N GLY A 131 14.46 7.95 1.97
CA GLY A 131 13.60 7.82 0.81
C GLY A 131 14.29 7.23 -0.43
N GLU A 132 15.54 6.79 -0.32
CA GLU A 132 16.27 6.13 -1.40
C GLU A 132 15.74 4.73 -1.69
N LEU A 133 15.63 4.36 -2.96
CA LEU A 133 15.30 3.00 -3.37
C LEU A 133 16.54 2.11 -3.21
N ILE A 134 16.53 1.22 -2.23
CA ILE A 134 17.62 0.27 -1.97
C ILE A 134 17.54 -0.92 -2.93
N ARG A 135 16.33 -1.51 -3.07
CA ARG A 135 16.11 -2.68 -3.92
C ARG A 135 14.69 -2.69 -4.48
N ARG A 136 14.55 -3.24 -5.68
CA ARG A 136 13.26 -3.49 -6.33
C ARG A 136 13.27 -4.84 -7.03
N ALA A 137 12.13 -5.55 -6.98
CA ALA A 137 11.88 -6.73 -7.80
C ALA A 137 10.48 -6.66 -8.42
N ALA A 138 10.34 -7.17 -9.64
CA ALA A 138 9.05 -7.41 -10.26
C ALA A 138 8.55 -8.80 -9.89
N ILE A 139 7.24 -8.96 -9.70
CA ILE A 139 6.58 -10.25 -9.48
C ILE A 139 5.62 -10.42 -10.64
N GLU A 140 6.05 -11.13 -11.68
CA GLU A 140 5.32 -11.31 -12.92
C GLU A 140 5.20 -12.79 -13.25
N HIS A 141 4.01 -13.23 -13.56
CA HIS A 141 3.72 -14.58 -14.02
C HIS A 141 2.97 -14.50 -15.35
N VAL A 142 3.12 -15.52 -16.20
CA VAL A 142 2.44 -15.61 -17.48
C VAL A 142 1.07 -16.23 -17.31
N ASP A 143 1.01 -17.26 -16.48
CA ASP A 143 -0.20 -18.02 -16.22
C ASP A 143 -0.85 -17.58 -14.91
N GLU A 144 -2.16 -17.40 -14.93
CA GLU A 144 -2.97 -17.02 -13.77
C GLU A 144 -2.84 -18.02 -12.60
N GLU A 145 -2.52 -19.28 -12.90
CA GLU A 145 -2.32 -20.34 -11.89
C GLU A 145 -1.06 -20.13 -11.05
N ASP A 146 -0.10 -19.36 -11.56
CA ASP A 146 1.15 -19.04 -10.87
C ASP A 146 1.12 -17.68 -10.17
N ASP A 147 0.11 -16.86 -10.41
CA ASP A 147 -0.02 -15.54 -9.81
C ASP A 147 0.07 -15.58 -8.28
N TRP A 148 0.84 -14.66 -7.72
CA TRP A 148 0.89 -14.41 -6.28
C TRP A 148 -0.16 -13.34 -5.93
N VAL A 149 -1.24 -13.78 -5.33
CA VAL A 149 -2.43 -12.94 -5.12
C VAL A 149 -2.57 -12.56 -3.65
N PHE A 150 -2.66 -11.27 -3.39
CA PHE A 150 -3.07 -10.75 -2.09
C PHE A 150 -4.60 -10.67 -2.03
N VAL A 151 -5.20 -11.42 -1.12
CA VAL A 151 -6.62 -11.31 -0.79
C VAL A 151 -6.75 -10.36 0.38
N LEU A 152 -7.47 -9.26 0.18
CA LEU A 152 -7.62 -8.17 1.13
C LEU A 152 -9.03 -8.17 1.69
N VAL A 153 -9.16 -8.05 3.00
CA VAL A 153 -10.43 -7.76 3.68
C VAL A 153 -10.29 -6.38 4.32
N LEU A 154 -11.04 -5.43 3.80
CA LEU A 154 -10.99 -4.02 4.19
C LEU A 154 -12.27 -3.70 4.97
N PRO A 155 -12.20 -3.62 6.31
CA PRO A 155 -13.34 -3.21 7.13
C PRO A 155 -13.75 -1.77 6.84
N HIS A 156 -14.96 -1.41 7.21
CA HIS A 156 -15.31 0.00 7.25
C HIS A 156 -14.47 0.70 8.31
N ALA A 157 -13.83 1.80 7.94
CA ALA A 157 -13.13 2.61 8.92
C ALA A 157 -14.13 3.13 9.96
N PRO A 158 -13.83 3.08 11.27
CA PRO A 158 -14.65 3.74 12.26
C PRO A 158 -14.74 5.24 11.98
N ASP A 159 -15.87 5.87 12.30
CA ASP A 159 -16.12 7.29 12.04
C ASP A 159 -15.17 8.22 12.81
N ASP A 160 -14.56 7.71 13.90
CA ASP A 160 -13.63 8.41 14.78
C ASP A 160 -12.15 8.23 14.41
N VAL A 161 -11.83 7.50 13.34
CA VAL A 161 -10.44 7.36 12.86
C VAL A 161 -9.98 8.67 12.23
N ALA A 162 -9.02 9.32 12.87
CA ALA A 162 -8.38 10.50 12.31
C ALA A 162 -7.64 10.15 11.02
N GLU A 163 -7.68 11.04 10.03
CA GLU A 163 -7.02 10.83 8.73
C GLU A 163 -5.50 10.59 8.87
N ASP A 164 -4.87 11.09 9.93
CA ASP A 164 -3.42 10.92 10.20
C ASP A 164 -3.03 9.59 10.87
N ASP A 165 -3.97 8.73 11.23
CA ASP A 165 -3.70 7.53 12.02
C ASP A 165 -2.77 6.53 11.31
N GLU A 166 -2.90 6.36 10.00
CA GLU A 166 -2.01 5.47 9.22
C GLU A 166 -0.56 6.00 9.22
N SER A 167 -0.37 7.29 9.04
CA SER A 167 0.95 7.94 9.07
C SER A 167 1.58 7.91 10.46
N GLN A 168 0.79 8.05 11.52
CA GLN A 168 1.25 7.94 12.90
C GLN A 168 1.68 6.51 13.23
N ARG A 169 0.88 5.51 12.84
CA ARG A 169 1.23 4.10 13.01
C ARG A 169 2.49 3.71 12.24
N ARG A 170 2.64 4.23 11.01
CA ARG A 170 3.85 4.00 10.22
C ARG A 170 5.09 4.59 10.90
N ARG A 171 5.00 5.79 11.49
CA ARG A 171 6.10 6.37 12.31
C ARG A 171 6.40 5.49 13.52
N ALA A 172 5.37 5.08 14.26
CA ALA A 172 5.52 4.21 15.42
C ALA A 172 6.18 2.87 15.05
N LEU A 173 5.77 2.27 13.92
CA LEU A 173 6.37 1.04 13.42
C LEU A 173 7.85 1.24 13.05
N ARG A 174 8.19 2.36 12.41
CA ARG A 174 9.59 2.71 12.09
C ARG A 174 10.44 2.83 13.35
N ASP A 175 9.94 3.52 14.37
CA ASP A 175 10.65 3.74 15.63
C ASP A 175 10.86 2.40 16.38
N ALA A 176 9.84 1.54 16.40
CA ALA A 176 9.94 0.20 16.95
C ALA A 176 10.93 -0.67 16.16
N ALA A 177 10.89 -0.59 14.82
CA ALA A 177 11.74 -1.35 13.92
C ALA A 177 13.24 -1.01 14.03
N ALA A 178 13.60 0.14 14.58
CA ALA A 178 15.00 0.48 14.87
C ALA A 178 15.68 -0.56 15.78
N ARG A 179 14.88 -1.30 16.58
CA ARG A 179 15.33 -2.35 17.51
C ARG A 179 15.25 -3.78 16.93
N LEU A 180 14.84 -3.92 15.66
CA LEU A 180 14.80 -5.23 15.02
C LEU A 180 16.17 -5.90 15.03
N ASP A 181 16.15 -7.21 15.31
CA ASP A 181 17.34 -8.04 15.23
C ASP A 181 17.97 -7.99 13.84
N ALA A 182 19.29 -8.15 13.78
CA ALA A 182 20.04 -8.14 12.53
C ALA A 182 19.65 -9.28 11.56
N SER A 183 19.04 -10.35 12.06
CA SER A 183 18.54 -11.47 11.26
C SER A 183 17.27 -11.15 10.47
N VAL A 184 16.55 -10.08 10.82
CA VAL A 184 15.35 -9.63 10.08
C VAL A 184 15.81 -8.89 8.83
N THR A 185 16.07 -9.65 7.75
CA THR A 185 16.62 -9.12 6.50
C THR A 185 15.59 -9.10 5.37
N ALA A 186 15.75 -8.17 4.46
CA ALA A 186 14.98 -8.11 3.22
C ALA A 186 15.50 -9.07 2.14
N ASP A 187 16.66 -9.70 2.34
CA ASP A 187 17.27 -10.58 1.32
C ASP A 187 16.40 -11.79 1.02
N ALA A 188 15.76 -12.38 2.04
CA ALA A 188 14.94 -13.59 1.88
C ALA A 188 13.75 -13.37 0.93
N PRO A 189 12.87 -12.36 1.10
CA PRO A 189 11.75 -12.12 0.17
C PRO A 189 12.24 -11.77 -1.24
N PHE A 190 13.30 -10.98 -1.40
CA PHE A 190 13.84 -10.68 -2.73
C PHE A 190 14.43 -11.90 -3.42
N ALA A 191 15.19 -12.73 -2.70
CA ALA A 191 15.73 -13.97 -3.23
C ALA A 191 14.64 -14.98 -3.60
N ALA A 192 13.52 -15.00 -2.87
CA ALA A 192 12.36 -15.83 -3.20
C ALA A 192 11.70 -15.35 -4.52
N VAL A 193 11.54 -14.04 -4.71
CA VAL A 193 11.04 -13.48 -5.98
C VAL A 193 11.97 -13.81 -7.15
N GLU A 194 13.29 -13.67 -6.98
CA GLU A 194 14.27 -13.99 -8.02
C GLU A 194 14.27 -15.47 -8.44
N ARG A 195 13.85 -16.38 -7.53
CA ARG A 195 13.74 -17.83 -7.80
C ARG A 195 12.34 -18.28 -8.15
N ASP A 196 11.37 -17.35 -8.18
CA ASP A 196 9.94 -17.65 -8.33
C ASP A 196 9.43 -18.68 -7.29
N ASP A 197 9.90 -18.53 -6.04
CA ASP A 197 9.61 -19.44 -4.93
C ASP A 197 8.54 -18.83 -4.02
N PHE A 198 7.29 -19.16 -4.30
CA PHE A 198 6.13 -18.65 -3.55
C PHE A 198 6.18 -18.99 -2.06
N ASP A 199 6.52 -20.23 -1.71
CA ASP A 199 6.52 -20.70 -0.33
C ASP A 199 7.64 -20.02 0.49
N ALA A 200 8.83 -19.86 -0.11
CA ALA A 200 9.91 -19.10 0.50
C ALA A 200 9.52 -17.62 0.69
N PHE A 201 8.82 -17.02 -0.26
CA PHE A 201 8.33 -15.64 -0.14
C PHE A 201 7.33 -15.50 1.00
N ALA A 202 6.32 -16.37 1.06
CA ALA A 202 5.30 -16.37 2.12
C ALA A 202 5.94 -16.60 3.50
N GLY A 203 6.90 -17.52 3.60
CA GLY A 203 7.66 -17.76 4.82
C GLY A 203 8.46 -16.53 5.27
N ALA A 204 9.14 -15.86 4.33
CA ALA A 204 9.89 -14.65 4.61
C ALA A 204 8.98 -13.50 5.08
N LEU A 205 7.82 -13.32 4.43
CA LEU A 205 6.83 -12.33 4.89
C LEU A 205 6.31 -12.64 6.29
N THR A 206 6.03 -13.91 6.59
CA THR A 206 5.59 -14.34 7.92
C THR A 206 6.62 -13.98 8.99
N ALA A 207 7.90 -14.23 8.73
CA ALA A 207 8.98 -13.91 9.67
C ALA A 207 9.14 -12.40 9.87
N ILE A 208 9.14 -11.62 8.79
CA ILE A 208 9.25 -10.15 8.87
C ILE A 208 8.05 -9.56 9.60
N HIS A 209 6.83 -10.00 9.27
CA HIS A 209 5.62 -9.53 9.92
C HIS A 209 5.64 -9.80 11.42
N ALA A 210 5.94 -11.03 11.84
CA ALA A 210 6.02 -11.42 13.25
C ALA A 210 7.08 -10.61 14.01
N ALA A 211 8.25 -10.37 13.41
CA ALA A 211 9.30 -9.56 14.03
C ALA A 211 8.86 -8.11 14.23
N ASN A 212 8.15 -7.52 13.25
CA ASN A 212 7.62 -6.16 13.36
C ASN A 212 6.48 -6.07 14.40
N GLU A 213 5.58 -7.05 14.47
CA GLU A 213 4.55 -7.12 15.54
C GLU A 213 5.19 -7.24 16.93
N ALA A 214 6.23 -8.07 17.07
CA ALA A 214 6.97 -8.19 18.33
C ALA A 214 7.64 -6.88 18.73
N ALA A 215 8.23 -6.14 17.78
CA ALA A 215 8.83 -4.84 18.02
C ALA A 215 7.79 -3.80 18.47
N LEU A 216 6.61 -3.75 17.82
CA LEU A 216 5.49 -2.89 18.24
C LEU A 216 5.00 -3.26 19.64
N SER A 217 4.87 -4.55 19.96
CA SER A 217 4.45 -5.03 21.28
C SER A 217 5.45 -4.63 22.37
N ALA A 218 6.75 -4.74 22.10
CA ALA A 218 7.80 -4.31 23.00
C ALA A 218 7.81 -2.79 23.25
N ASP A 219 7.26 -2.02 22.28
CA ASP A 219 7.07 -0.57 22.39
C ASP A 219 5.74 -0.16 23.04
N GLY A 220 5.00 -1.14 23.62
CA GLY A 220 3.71 -0.91 24.26
C GLY A 220 2.55 -0.68 23.30
N ARG A 221 2.69 -1.05 22.03
CA ARG A 221 1.68 -0.86 20.96
C ARG A 221 1.34 -2.19 20.27
N PRO A 222 0.86 -3.20 21.00
CA PRO A 222 0.58 -4.50 20.41
C PRO A 222 -0.52 -4.41 19.35
N VAL A 223 -0.39 -5.22 18.32
CA VAL A 223 -1.47 -5.46 17.35
C VAL A 223 -2.49 -6.40 18.02
N VAL A 224 -3.60 -5.83 18.49
CA VAL A 224 -4.67 -6.59 19.14
C VAL A 224 -5.72 -6.95 18.08
N LEU A 225 -5.94 -8.26 17.91
CA LEU A 225 -6.98 -8.76 17.01
C LEU A 225 -8.28 -8.99 17.78
N SER A 226 -9.39 -8.49 17.22
CA SER A 226 -10.74 -8.85 17.67
C SER A 226 -11.05 -10.32 17.36
N GLU A 227 -12.12 -10.86 17.93
CA GLU A 227 -12.59 -12.22 17.64
C GLU A 227 -12.95 -12.37 16.15
N GLY A 228 -13.66 -11.39 15.58
CA GLY A 228 -14.01 -11.39 14.16
C GLY A 228 -12.78 -11.37 13.23
N GLU A 229 -11.74 -10.58 13.55
CA GLU A 229 -10.50 -10.57 12.78
C GLU A 229 -9.78 -11.93 12.86
N ARG A 230 -9.73 -12.58 14.04
CA ARG A 230 -9.16 -13.92 14.19
C ARG A 230 -9.91 -14.95 13.34
N ASP A 231 -11.25 -14.87 13.31
CA ASP A 231 -12.10 -15.73 12.47
C ASP A 231 -11.79 -15.55 10.99
N VAL A 232 -11.69 -14.32 10.52
CA VAL A 232 -11.34 -14.02 9.11
C VAL A 232 -9.97 -14.59 8.75
N LEU A 233 -8.96 -14.37 9.60
CA LEU A 233 -7.62 -14.92 9.38
C LEU A 233 -7.60 -16.46 9.41
N ALA A 234 -8.45 -17.08 10.24
CA ALA A 234 -8.61 -18.55 10.24
C ALA A 234 -9.24 -19.05 8.91
N VAL A 235 -10.26 -18.35 8.39
CA VAL A 235 -10.83 -18.64 7.08
C VAL A 235 -9.79 -18.49 5.96
N MET A 236 -8.96 -17.45 5.99
CA MET A 236 -7.89 -17.26 5.02
C MET A 236 -6.90 -18.44 5.02
N ARG A 237 -6.43 -18.84 6.20
CA ARG A 237 -5.51 -20.00 6.33
C ARG A 237 -6.15 -21.31 5.90
N ALA A 238 -7.38 -21.57 6.32
CA ALA A 238 -8.14 -22.77 5.91
C ALA A 238 -8.40 -22.79 4.39
N GLY A 239 -8.51 -21.61 3.76
CA GLY A 239 -8.67 -21.43 2.32
C GLY A 239 -7.37 -21.50 1.52
N GLY A 240 -6.23 -21.82 2.16
CA GLY A 240 -4.94 -22.03 1.50
C GLY A 240 -4.02 -20.81 1.43
N ALA A 241 -4.32 -19.71 2.17
CA ALA A 241 -3.39 -18.60 2.27
C ALA A 241 -2.11 -19.05 3.00
N ALA A 242 -0.97 -18.94 2.33
CA ALA A 242 0.35 -19.29 2.87
C ALA A 242 0.85 -18.23 3.88
N PHE A 243 0.38 -16.99 3.76
CA PHE A 243 0.50 -15.93 4.76
C PHE A 243 -0.88 -15.37 5.07
N ALA A 244 -1.19 -15.08 6.32
CA ALA A 244 -2.38 -14.34 6.73
C ALA A 244 -2.10 -13.53 8.00
N GLY A 245 -2.35 -12.22 7.94
CA GLY A 245 -2.10 -11.27 9.02
C GLY A 245 -2.91 -9.98 8.88
N ARG A 246 -2.85 -9.14 9.90
CA ARG A 246 -3.38 -7.77 9.85
C ARG A 246 -2.32 -6.82 9.34
N ALA A 247 -2.71 -5.82 8.56
CA ALA A 247 -1.80 -4.77 8.16
C ALA A 247 -1.16 -4.08 9.38
N LEU A 248 0.16 -3.91 9.37
CA LEU A 248 0.91 -3.36 10.52
C LEU A 248 0.54 -1.90 10.82
N THR A 249 0.10 -1.18 9.80
CA THR A 249 -0.23 0.26 9.89
C THR A 249 -1.71 0.57 9.76
N GLY A 250 -2.56 -0.46 9.64
CA GLY A 250 -3.99 -0.25 9.42
C GLY A 250 -4.88 -1.36 9.94
N LEU A 251 -6.13 -1.33 9.51
CA LEU A 251 -7.17 -2.29 9.88
C LEU A 251 -7.35 -3.42 8.88
N GLY A 252 -6.73 -3.33 7.69
CA GLY A 252 -6.87 -4.33 6.64
C GLY A 252 -6.34 -5.70 7.07
N LEU A 253 -7.05 -6.77 6.69
CA LEU A 253 -6.56 -8.13 6.83
C LEU A 253 -6.08 -8.64 5.48
N LEU A 254 -4.97 -9.34 5.49
CA LEU A 254 -4.20 -9.73 4.32
C LEU A 254 -4.05 -11.24 4.28
N GLY A 255 -4.28 -11.84 3.13
CA GLY A 255 -3.91 -13.23 2.85
C GLY A 255 -3.11 -13.30 1.56
N LEU A 256 -2.01 -14.03 1.53
CA LEU A 256 -1.24 -14.29 0.31
C LEU A 256 -1.48 -15.74 -0.12
N ILE A 257 -1.92 -15.92 -1.36
CA ILE A 257 -2.27 -17.22 -1.93
C ILE A 257 -1.72 -17.33 -3.36
N LYS A 258 -1.32 -18.53 -3.77
CA LYS A 258 -0.89 -18.81 -5.15
C LYS A 258 -2.10 -19.19 -6.00
N GLY A 259 -2.19 -18.60 -7.18
CA GLY A 259 -3.16 -18.91 -8.24
C GLY A 259 -4.46 -18.12 -8.17
N GLY A 260 -4.87 -17.61 -9.32
CA GLY A 260 -6.12 -16.89 -9.52
C GLY A 260 -7.37 -17.73 -9.17
N PRO A 261 -7.49 -19.00 -9.59
CA PRO A 261 -8.61 -19.86 -9.20
C PRO A 261 -8.75 -20.02 -7.69
N ALA A 262 -7.65 -20.26 -6.97
CA ALA A 262 -7.61 -20.40 -5.51
C ALA A 262 -8.01 -19.09 -4.82
N SER A 263 -7.50 -17.95 -5.30
CA SER A 263 -7.85 -16.63 -4.76
C SER A 263 -9.32 -16.28 -4.92
N ARG A 264 -9.94 -16.65 -6.07
CA ARG A 264 -11.38 -16.48 -6.30
C ARG A 264 -12.21 -17.36 -5.37
N ALA A 265 -11.77 -18.60 -5.10
CA ALA A 265 -12.44 -19.49 -4.16
C ALA A 265 -12.37 -18.94 -2.73
N LEU A 266 -11.19 -18.50 -2.28
CA LEU A 266 -11.01 -17.86 -0.98
C LEU A 266 -11.85 -16.58 -0.84
N ARG A 267 -11.84 -15.71 -1.85
CA ARG A 267 -12.66 -14.49 -1.87
C ARG A 267 -14.15 -14.81 -1.69
N ARG A 268 -14.67 -15.82 -2.41
CA ARG A 268 -16.07 -16.26 -2.27
C ARG A 268 -16.37 -16.75 -0.85
N ALA A 269 -15.49 -17.55 -0.27
CA ALA A 269 -15.68 -18.05 1.10
C ALA A 269 -15.71 -16.89 2.12
N LEU A 270 -14.82 -15.89 1.97
CA LEU A 270 -14.81 -14.70 2.81
C LEU A 270 -16.08 -13.87 2.65
N VAL A 271 -16.54 -13.61 1.41
CA VAL A 271 -17.79 -12.87 1.17
C VAL A 271 -19.01 -13.62 1.75
N GLN A 272 -19.05 -14.93 1.63
CA GLN A 272 -20.12 -15.74 2.25
C GLN A 272 -20.09 -15.66 3.78
N ARG A 273 -18.90 -15.65 4.39
CA ARG A 273 -18.74 -15.56 5.86
C ARG A 273 -19.08 -14.18 6.40
N LEU A 274 -18.70 -13.12 5.71
CA LEU A 274 -18.82 -11.73 6.15
C LEU A 274 -20.16 -11.08 5.75
N GLY A 275 -20.86 -11.65 4.78
CA GLY A 275 -22.10 -11.10 4.25
C GLY A 275 -21.89 -9.99 3.22
N TYR A 276 -22.93 -9.72 2.47
CA TYR A 276 -22.88 -8.78 1.31
C TYR A 276 -22.67 -7.31 1.72
N PHE A 277 -23.10 -6.93 2.92
CA PHE A 277 -22.94 -5.58 3.48
C PHE A 277 -21.78 -5.50 4.48
N GLY A 278 -20.95 -6.53 4.50
CA GLY A 278 -19.77 -6.60 5.36
C GLY A 278 -18.57 -5.85 4.76
N PRO A 279 -17.38 -6.11 5.29
CA PRO A 279 -16.12 -5.58 4.77
C PRO A 279 -15.93 -5.81 3.27
N LEU A 280 -15.24 -4.89 2.61
CA LEU A 280 -14.87 -5.07 1.20
C LEU A 280 -13.84 -6.18 1.08
N VAL A 281 -14.13 -7.21 0.27
CA VAL A 281 -13.22 -8.33 -0.01
C VAL A 281 -12.75 -8.25 -1.45
N MET A 282 -11.47 -8.12 -1.66
CA MET A 282 -10.86 -8.02 -2.99
C MET A 282 -9.61 -8.87 -3.12
N ALA A 283 -9.23 -9.13 -4.36
CA ALA A 283 -7.98 -9.78 -4.71
C ALA A 283 -7.13 -8.80 -5.54
N SER A 284 -5.84 -8.79 -5.31
CA SER A 284 -4.91 -7.91 -6.00
C SER A 284 -3.58 -8.62 -6.23
N ILE A 285 -3.01 -8.41 -7.40
CA ILE A 285 -1.65 -8.84 -7.73
C ILE A 285 -0.68 -7.66 -7.70
N CYS A 286 0.60 -7.97 -7.77
CA CYS A 286 1.65 -6.95 -7.83
C CYS A 286 1.46 -6.03 -9.03
N ASN A 287 1.54 -4.73 -8.81
CA ASN A 287 1.67 -3.75 -9.88
C ASN A 287 3.15 -3.48 -10.16
N ASN A 288 3.65 -4.02 -11.24
CA ASN A 288 5.07 -3.93 -11.60
C ASN A 288 5.43 -2.68 -12.43
N ARG A 289 4.43 -1.92 -12.87
CA ARG A 289 4.61 -0.77 -13.77
C ARG A 289 4.55 0.57 -13.04
N GLY A 290 3.96 0.58 -11.86
CA GLY A 290 3.66 1.80 -11.13
C GLY A 290 2.37 2.47 -11.60
N GLY A 291 2.27 3.77 -11.34
CA GLY A 291 1.17 4.61 -11.80
C GLY A 291 1.33 5.06 -13.26
N SER A 292 0.27 5.61 -13.81
CA SER A 292 0.27 6.20 -15.15
C SER A 292 -0.36 7.59 -15.14
N VAL A 293 0.14 8.44 -16.04
CA VAL A 293 -0.42 9.77 -16.32
C VAL A 293 -0.79 9.82 -17.80
N ILE A 294 -2.04 10.16 -18.07
CA ILE A 294 -2.57 10.30 -19.44
C ILE A 294 -2.95 11.77 -19.63
N ILE A 295 -2.40 12.39 -20.68
CA ILE A 295 -2.68 13.79 -21.03
C ILE A 295 -3.55 13.80 -22.28
N ARG A 296 -4.71 14.49 -22.19
CA ARG A 296 -5.66 14.66 -23.29
C ARG A 296 -5.89 16.13 -23.64
#